data_5cb0ded43333c457202e437767ccdc59
#
_entry.id   5cb0ded43333c457202e437767ccdc59
#
_cell.length_a   1.000
_cell.length_b   1.000
_cell.length_c   1.000
_cell.angle_alpha   90.00
_cell.angle_beta   90.00
_cell.angle_gamma   90.00
#
_symmetry.space_group_name_H-M   'P 1'
#
loop_
_entity.id
_entity.type
_entity.pdbx_description
1 polymer ?
#
loop_
_entity_poly.entity_id
_entity_poly.type
_entity_poly.pdbx_seq_one_letter_code
_entity_poly.pdbx_strand_id
1 'polypeptide(L)'
;MTKGIARGIFSNEAGLGSAPIAAAAARTREPVRQGLVSMTGTFIDTIIICTMTGLSIVLTGAYETGLEGVAVTTYAFNHGLPLPAWASSFLLMACLIFFAFTTIIGWNYYGERCLEYLSGGSRRAVMTYRFLYILAIFIGPFMTVEAVWTIADIFNALMAIPNLIAVLALSGVIAAQTKDYWKRMGKQAK
;
A
#
# COMPACT_ATOMS: atom_id res chain seq x y z
N MET A 1 14.07 -5.64 12.96
CA MET A 1 14.27 -4.94 11.68
C MET A 1 13.58 -5.65 10.51
N THR A 2 13.80 -6.95 10.26
CA THR A 2 13.26 -7.69 9.10
C THR A 2 11.73 -7.58 8.97
N LYS A 3 10.98 -7.80 10.05
CA LYS A 3 9.51 -7.66 10.03
C LYS A 3 9.06 -6.22 9.73
N GLY A 4 9.74 -5.20 10.25
CA GLY A 4 9.40 -3.80 9.96
C GLY A 4 9.62 -3.43 8.49
N ILE A 5 10.72 -3.90 7.89
CA ILE A 5 10.99 -3.71 6.45
C ILE A 5 9.91 -4.40 5.61
N ALA A 6 9.57 -5.66 5.92
CA ALA A 6 8.54 -6.39 5.19
C ALA A 6 7.16 -5.69 5.25
N ARG A 7 6.78 -5.15 6.41
CA ARG A 7 5.52 -4.40 6.57
C ARG A 7 5.56 -3.04 5.87
N GLY A 8 6.71 -2.36 5.86
CA GLY A 8 6.89 -1.12 5.09
C GLY A 8 6.78 -1.35 3.58
N ILE A 9 7.40 -2.40 3.06
CA ILE A 9 7.27 -2.78 1.64
C ILE A 9 5.80 -3.08 1.30
N PHE A 10 5.09 -3.80 2.16
CA PHE A 10 3.68 -4.12 1.97
C PHE A 10 2.81 -2.85 1.93
N SER A 11 2.98 -1.94 2.89
CA SER A 11 2.19 -0.70 3.00
C SER A 11 2.44 0.23 1.81
N ASN A 12 3.68 0.39 1.39
CA ASN A 12 4.07 1.29 0.30
C ASN A 12 3.91 0.66 -1.10
N GLU A 13 3.64 -0.65 -1.18
CA GLU A 13 3.69 -1.42 -2.43
C GLU A 13 5.04 -1.28 -3.17
N ALA A 14 6.11 -0.93 -2.42
CA ALA A 14 7.41 -0.62 -2.99
C ALA A 14 8.08 -1.86 -3.57
N GLY A 15 8.31 -1.84 -4.88
CA GLY A 15 8.94 -2.96 -5.58
C GLY A 15 8.01 -4.15 -5.88
N LEU A 16 6.71 -4.06 -5.58
CA LEU A 16 5.75 -5.13 -5.85
C LEU A 16 5.15 -5.07 -7.26
N GLY A 17 5.21 -3.92 -7.94
CA GLY A 17 4.65 -3.75 -9.28
C GLY A 17 3.15 -3.47 -9.31
N SER A 18 2.48 -3.33 -8.17
CA SER A 18 1.06 -2.99 -8.07
C SER A 18 0.81 -1.49 -8.29
N ALA A 19 1.62 -0.62 -7.72
CA ALA A 19 1.50 0.83 -7.88
C ALA A 19 1.47 1.31 -9.36
N PRO A 20 2.27 0.77 -10.30
CA PRO A 20 2.17 1.09 -11.71
C PRO A 20 0.81 0.79 -12.34
N ILE A 21 0.04 -0.18 -11.84
CA ILE A 21 -1.30 -0.51 -12.35
C ILE A 21 -2.27 0.65 -12.11
N ALA A 22 -2.24 1.25 -10.91
CA ALA A 22 -3.02 2.44 -10.62
C ALA A 22 -2.49 3.66 -11.40
N ALA A 23 -1.17 3.82 -11.48
CA ALA A 23 -0.53 4.91 -12.20
C ALA A 23 -0.87 4.90 -13.70
N ALA A 24 -1.09 3.72 -14.30
CA ALA A 24 -1.48 3.58 -15.70
C ALA A 24 -2.85 4.21 -16.02
N ALA A 25 -3.74 4.37 -15.01
CA ALA A 25 -5.00 5.06 -15.17
C ALA A 25 -4.90 6.59 -15.12
N ALA A 26 -3.73 7.13 -14.81
CA ALA A 26 -3.53 8.58 -14.70
C ALA A 26 -3.62 9.28 -16.06
N ARG A 27 -4.31 10.42 -16.10
CA ARG A 27 -4.45 11.25 -17.30
C ARG A 27 -3.24 12.17 -17.47
N THR A 28 -2.08 11.60 -17.70
CA THR A 28 -0.85 12.35 -17.97
C THR A 28 -0.09 11.78 -19.16
N ARG A 29 0.61 12.65 -19.89
CA ARG A 29 1.53 12.25 -20.97
C ARG A 29 2.99 12.21 -20.52
N GLU A 30 3.24 12.56 -19.25
CA GLU A 30 4.58 12.71 -18.70
C GLU A 30 4.82 11.63 -17.63
N PRO A 31 5.49 10.50 -17.96
CA PRO A 31 5.72 9.41 -16.99
C PRO A 31 6.49 9.87 -15.76
N VAL A 32 7.48 10.76 -15.92
CA VAL A 32 8.27 11.28 -14.80
C VAL A 32 7.41 12.09 -13.84
N ARG A 33 6.48 12.90 -14.35
CA ARG A 33 5.53 13.64 -13.52
C ARG A 33 4.66 12.72 -12.70
N GLN A 34 4.17 11.64 -13.30
CA GLN A 34 3.39 10.63 -12.56
C GLN A 34 4.23 9.94 -11.50
N GLY A 35 5.48 9.60 -11.79
CA GLY A 35 6.40 9.02 -10.83
C GLY A 35 6.63 9.94 -9.62
N LEU A 36 6.83 11.24 -9.84
CA LEU A 36 6.99 12.23 -8.78
C LEU A 36 5.72 12.34 -7.90
N VAL A 37 4.53 12.32 -8.51
CA VAL A 37 3.26 12.32 -7.76
C VAL A 37 3.12 11.04 -6.94
N SER A 38 3.39 9.87 -7.50
CA SER A 38 3.32 8.59 -6.79
C SER A 38 4.30 8.53 -5.60
N MET A 39 5.49 9.12 -5.75
CA MET A 39 6.48 9.20 -4.67
C MET A 39 5.96 9.99 -3.46
N THR A 40 5.12 10.99 -3.64
CA THR A 40 4.55 11.76 -2.50
C THR A 40 3.65 10.89 -1.63
N GLY A 41 2.91 9.94 -2.21
CA GLY A 41 2.10 8.98 -1.45
C GLY A 41 2.95 8.13 -0.51
N THR A 42 4.03 7.55 -1.01
CA THR A 42 5.00 6.77 -0.21
C THR A 42 5.64 7.61 0.89
N PHE A 43 5.99 8.88 0.60
CA PHE A 43 6.54 9.79 1.59
C PHE A 43 5.54 10.07 2.72
N ILE A 44 4.28 10.37 2.39
CA ILE A 44 3.23 10.63 3.37
C ILE A 44 2.98 9.39 4.24
N ASP A 45 2.83 8.23 3.63
CA ASP A 45 2.57 6.97 4.35
C ASP A 45 3.71 6.63 5.32
N THR A 46 4.94 6.61 4.85
CA THR A 46 6.07 6.12 5.65
C THR A 46 6.64 7.20 6.57
N ILE A 47 6.92 8.39 6.05
CA ILE A 47 7.62 9.42 6.85
C ILE A 47 6.65 10.14 7.78
N ILE A 48 5.42 10.38 7.36
CA ILE A 48 4.46 11.10 8.19
C ILE A 48 3.63 10.13 9.04
N ILE A 49 2.82 9.28 8.43
CA ILE A 49 1.82 8.45 9.13
C ILE A 49 2.48 7.37 9.99
N CYS A 50 3.42 6.60 9.44
CA CYS A 50 4.11 5.56 10.21
C CYS A 50 4.95 6.15 11.35
N THR A 51 5.61 7.29 11.13
CA THR A 51 6.37 7.96 12.19
C THR A 51 5.46 8.46 13.30
N MET A 52 4.33 9.09 12.97
CA MET A 52 3.35 9.55 13.96
C MET A 52 2.81 8.38 14.79
N THR A 53 2.44 7.28 14.15
CA THR A 53 1.95 6.08 14.83
C THR A 53 3.05 5.46 15.71
N GLY A 54 4.25 5.31 15.18
CA GLY A 54 5.39 4.76 15.92
C GLY A 54 5.75 5.61 17.15
N LEU A 55 5.81 6.93 17.00
CA LEU A 55 6.05 7.85 18.12
C LEU A 55 4.94 7.78 19.17
N SER A 56 3.68 7.70 18.75
CA SER A 56 2.57 7.54 19.68
C SER A 56 2.71 6.27 20.52
N ILE A 57 3.09 5.14 19.91
CA ILE A 57 3.30 3.86 20.60
C ILE A 57 4.48 3.95 21.58
N VAL A 58 5.60 4.58 21.17
CA VAL A 58 6.79 4.69 22.01
C VAL A 58 6.56 5.66 23.18
N LEU A 59 6.00 6.83 22.92
CA LEU A 59 5.79 7.85 23.95
C LEU A 59 4.75 7.46 25.00
N THR A 60 3.78 6.61 24.64
CA THR A 60 2.76 6.11 25.58
C THR A 60 3.18 4.82 26.29
N GLY A 61 4.34 4.25 25.98
CA GLY A 61 4.78 2.95 26.51
C GLY A 61 3.93 1.77 26.05
N ALA A 62 3.11 1.93 25.01
CA ALA A 62 2.17 0.89 24.55
C ALA A 62 2.90 -0.41 24.15
N TYR A 63 4.14 -0.34 23.72
CA TYR A 63 4.96 -1.50 23.36
C TYR A 63 5.29 -2.43 24.53
N GLU A 64 5.22 -1.93 25.77
CA GLU A 64 5.51 -2.71 27.00
C GLU A 64 4.28 -3.49 27.49
N THR A 65 3.10 -3.21 26.95
CA THR A 65 1.83 -3.80 27.44
C THR A 65 1.62 -5.26 27.07
N GLY A 66 2.44 -5.82 26.17
CA GLY A 66 2.25 -7.17 25.64
C GLY A 66 1.06 -7.31 24.68
N LEU A 67 0.39 -6.21 24.34
CA LEU A 67 -0.68 -6.20 23.34
C LEU A 67 -0.13 -6.41 21.92
N GLU A 68 -0.98 -6.88 21.01
CA GLU A 68 -0.60 -7.11 19.62
C GLU A 68 -1.55 -6.41 18.63
N GLY A 69 -1.03 -6.12 17.44
CA GLY A 69 -1.80 -5.56 16.33
C GLY A 69 -2.48 -4.22 16.68
N VAL A 70 -3.75 -4.11 16.36
CA VAL A 70 -4.55 -2.89 16.56
C VAL A 70 -4.67 -2.51 18.04
N ALA A 71 -4.64 -3.47 18.96
CA ALA A 71 -4.78 -3.19 20.38
C ALA A 71 -3.65 -2.28 20.92
N VAL A 72 -2.43 -2.42 20.41
CA VAL A 72 -1.29 -1.53 20.75
C VAL A 72 -1.58 -0.08 20.36
N THR A 73 -2.06 0.12 19.14
CA THR A 73 -2.39 1.45 18.63
C THR A 73 -3.59 2.04 19.38
N THR A 74 -4.60 1.23 19.69
CA THR A 74 -5.75 1.65 20.49
C THR A 74 -5.32 2.11 21.88
N TYR A 75 -4.43 1.37 22.53
CA TYR A 75 -3.86 1.76 23.81
C TYR A 75 -3.12 3.09 23.71
N ALA A 76 -2.26 3.24 22.70
CA ALA A 76 -1.49 4.46 22.47
C ALA A 76 -2.40 5.69 22.24
N PHE A 77 -3.46 5.55 21.45
CA PHE A 77 -4.41 6.64 21.18
C PHE A 77 -5.23 7.00 22.42
N ASN A 78 -5.66 6.00 23.20
CA ASN A 78 -6.44 6.25 24.42
C ASN A 78 -5.63 6.96 25.52
N HIS A 79 -4.31 6.78 25.56
CA HIS A 79 -3.44 7.42 26.55
C HIS A 79 -2.70 8.66 26.03
N GLY A 80 -2.56 8.79 24.72
CA GLY A 80 -1.82 9.88 24.09
C GLY A 80 -2.71 11.04 23.64
N LEU A 81 -3.99 10.80 23.34
CA LEU A 81 -4.89 11.88 22.89
C LEU A 81 -5.63 12.53 24.07
N PRO A 82 -5.84 13.84 24.05
CA PRO A 82 -6.62 14.57 25.08
C PRO A 82 -8.14 14.38 24.84
N LEU A 83 -8.56 13.16 24.61
CA LEU A 83 -9.95 12.77 24.33
C LEU A 83 -10.38 11.66 25.29
N PRO A 84 -11.69 11.54 25.58
CA PRO A 84 -12.20 10.36 26.29
C PRO A 84 -11.87 9.08 25.54
N ALA A 85 -11.55 7.99 26.24
CA ALA A 85 -11.13 6.73 25.63
C ALA A 85 -12.11 6.18 24.58
N TRP A 86 -13.43 6.37 24.80
CA TRP A 86 -14.43 5.96 23.82
C TRP A 86 -14.32 6.76 22.50
N ALA A 87 -14.01 8.06 22.57
CA ALA A 87 -13.89 8.89 21.39
C ALA A 87 -12.59 8.58 20.61
N SER A 88 -11.48 8.36 21.33
CA SER A 88 -10.20 7.94 20.71
C SER A 88 -10.34 6.59 20.01
N SER A 89 -10.96 5.62 20.67
CA SER A 89 -11.22 4.29 20.09
C SER A 89 -12.17 4.37 18.89
N PHE A 90 -13.23 5.16 18.96
CA PHE A 90 -14.15 5.38 17.85
C PHE A 90 -13.44 6.01 16.64
N LEU A 91 -12.64 7.05 16.87
CA LEU A 91 -11.88 7.71 15.82
C LEU A 91 -10.93 6.73 15.11
N LEU A 92 -10.17 5.96 15.88
CA LEU A 92 -9.26 4.96 15.34
C LEU A 92 -10.01 3.90 14.54
N MET A 93 -11.13 3.39 15.08
CA MET A 93 -11.96 2.39 14.38
C MET A 93 -12.51 2.94 13.06
N ALA A 94 -13.01 4.17 13.05
CA ALA A 94 -13.49 4.81 11.83
C ALA A 94 -12.38 4.94 10.78
N CYS A 95 -11.19 5.39 11.18
CA CYS A 95 -10.03 5.46 10.29
C CYS A 95 -9.66 4.08 9.71
N LEU A 96 -9.65 3.04 10.55
CA LEU A 96 -9.34 1.67 10.12
C LEU A 96 -10.38 1.13 9.13
N ILE A 97 -11.66 1.42 9.34
CA ILE A 97 -12.74 1.01 8.41
C ILE A 97 -12.53 1.66 7.04
N PHE A 98 -12.29 2.98 6.99
CA PHE A 98 -12.03 3.67 5.73
C PHE A 98 -10.75 3.15 5.06
N PHE A 99 -9.70 2.93 5.82
CA PHE A 99 -8.44 2.41 5.30
C PHE A 99 -8.59 1.00 4.73
N ALA A 100 -9.26 0.10 5.45
CA ALA A 100 -9.54 -1.25 4.97
C ALA A 100 -10.43 -1.23 3.71
N PHE A 101 -11.46 -0.40 3.69
CA PHE A 101 -12.36 -0.27 2.55
C PHE A 101 -11.63 0.20 1.28
N THR A 102 -10.80 1.24 1.38
CA THR A 102 -10.01 1.73 0.25
C THR A 102 -9.00 0.71 -0.24
N THR A 103 -8.36 -0.03 0.68
CA THR A 103 -7.42 -1.10 0.36
C THR A 103 -8.11 -2.26 -0.37
N ILE A 104 -9.28 -2.69 0.09
CA ILE A 104 -10.07 -3.74 -0.57
C ILE A 104 -10.40 -3.33 -2.01
N ILE A 105 -10.85 -2.09 -2.23
CA ILE A 105 -11.17 -1.60 -3.58
C ILE A 105 -9.91 -1.54 -4.46
N GLY A 106 -8.82 -1.02 -3.92
CA GLY A 106 -7.54 -0.88 -4.65
C GLY A 106 -7.00 -2.24 -5.12
N TRP A 107 -6.91 -3.19 -4.20
CA TRP A 107 -6.41 -4.54 -4.53
C TRP A 107 -7.35 -5.31 -5.46
N ASN A 108 -8.66 -5.14 -5.33
CA ASN A 108 -9.61 -5.69 -6.30
C ASN A 108 -9.34 -5.15 -7.71
N TYR A 109 -9.12 -3.84 -7.83
CA TYR A 109 -8.82 -3.20 -9.10
C TYR A 109 -7.52 -3.76 -9.72
N TYR A 110 -6.46 -3.91 -8.93
CA TYR A 110 -5.19 -4.47 -9.43
C TYR A 110 -5.36 -5.88 -9.96
N GLY A 111 -5.99 -6.76 -9.20
CA GLY A 111 -6.22 -8.13 -9.62
C GLY A 111 -7.13 -8.24 -10.85
N GLU A 112 -8.17 -7.40 -10.92
CA GLU A 112 -9.06 -7.32 -12.07
C GLU A 112 -8.32 -6.91 -13.35
N ARG A 113 -7.47 -5.86 -13.28
CA ARG A 113 -6.66 -5.41 -14.43
C ARG A 113 -5.67 -6.49 -14.89
N CYS A 114 -5.00 -7.16 -13.95
CA CYS A 114 -4.10 -8.27 -14.28
C CYS A 114 -4.84 -9.42 -14.97
N LEU A 115 -5.99 -9.82 -14.43
CA LEU A 115 -6.77 -10.91 -15.00
C LEU A 115 -7.39 -10.55 -16.36
N GLU A 116 -7.85 -9.33 -16.51
CA GLU A 116 -8.34 -8.82 -17.79
C GLU A 116 -7.27 -8.90 -18.87
N TYR A 117 -6.04 -8.51 -18.54
CA TYR A 117 -4.90 -8.61 -19.44
C TYR A 117 -4.58 -10.06 -19.80
N LEU A 118 -4.49 -10.96 -18.80
CA LEU A 118 -4.14 -12.36 -19.00
C LEU A 118 -5.23 -13.15 -19.75
N SER A 119 -6.50 -12.80 -19.56
CA SER A 119 -7.63 -13.47 -20.19
C SER A 119 -8.03 -12.89 -21.55
N GLY A 120 -7.27 -11.89 -22.06
CA GLY A 120 -7.61 -11.22 -23.31
C GLY A 120 -8.93 -10.46 -23.26
N GLY A 121 -9.32 -9.90 -22.10
CA GLY A 121 -10.56 -9.14 -21.91
C GLY A 121 -11.81 -9.97 -21.67
N SER A 122 -11.67 -11.23 -21.25
CA SER A 122 -12.80 -12.13 -20.98
C SER A 122 -13.66 -11.64 -19.81
N ARG A 123 -14.88 -11.19 -20.10
CA ARG A 123 -15.86 -10.75 -19.09
C ARG A 123 -16.20 -11.85 -18.07
N ARG A 124 -16.24 -13.11 -18.52
CA ARG A 124 -16.52 -14.24 -17.63
C ARG A 124 -15.41 -14.43 -16.59
N ALA A 125 -14.14 -14.36 -17.01
CA ALA A 125 -13.01 -14.48 -16.11
C ALA A 125 -13.03 -13.36 -15.04
N VAL A 126 -13.25 -12.12 -15.44
CA VAL A 126 -13.35 -10.98 -14.52
C VAL A 126 -14.50 -11.15 -13.53
N MET A 127 -15.67 -11.62 -13.98
CA MET A 127 -16.81 -11.84 -13.08
C MET A 127 -16.56 -12.96 -12.08
N THR A 128 -15.93 -14.06 -12.51
CA THR A 128 -15.51 -15.16 -11.61
C THR A 128 -14.52 -14.67 -10.58
N TYR A 129 -13.54 -13.85 -10.99
CA TYR A 129 -12.57 -13.25 -10.06
C TYR A 129 -13.26 -12.39 -9.01
N ARG A 130 -14.17 -11.50 -9.39
CA ARG A 130 -14.92 -10.64 -8.45
C ARG A 130 -15.68 -11.47 -7.41
N PHE A 131 -16.32 -12.55 -7.86
CA PHE A 131 -17.04 -13.45 -6.97
C PHE A 131 -16.09 -14.12 -5.96
N LEU A 132 -14.97 -14.67 -6.44
CA LEU A 132 -13.95 -15.28 -5.58
C LEU A 132 -13.30 -14.28 -4.64
N TYR A 133 -13.08 -13.05 -5.08
CA TYR A 133 -12.54 -11.98 -4.27
C TYR A 133 -13.48 -11.60 -3.11
N ILE A 134 -14.78 -11.46 -3.39
CA ILE A 134 -15.79 -11.22 -2.35
C ILE A 134 -15.83 -12.38 -1.36
N LEU A 135 -15.78 -13.61 -1.84
CA LEU A 135 -15.75 -14.79 -0.98
C LEU A 135 -14.51 -14.79 -0.07
N ALA A 136 -13.35 -14.43 -0.60
CA ALA A 136 -12.11 -14.32 0.18
C ALA A 136 -12.22 -13.24 1.28
N ILE A 137 -12.88 -12.10 1.02
CA ILE A 137 -13.14 -11.08 2.04
C ILE A 137 -13.98 -11.63 3.19
N PHE A 138 -14.98 -12.46 2.90
CA PHE A 138 -15.80 -13.10 3.94
C PHE A 138 -15.03 -14.14 4.74
N ILE A 139 -14.10 -14.87 4.13
CA ILE A 139 -13.29 -15.91 4.77
C ILE A 139 -12.18 -15.29 5.63
N GLY A 140 -11.61 -14.17 5.19
CA GLY A 140 -10.46 -13.52 5.82
C GLY A 140 -10.57 -13.37 7.36
N PRO A 141 -11.66 -12.85 7.92
CA PRO A 141 -11.83 -12.68 9.36
C PRO A 141 -11.80 -13.97 10.19
N PHE A 142 -12.00 -15.12 9.55
CA PHE A 142 -11.94 -16.45 10.23
C PHE A 142 -10.54 -17.06 10.23
N MET A 143 -9.59 -16.44 9.51
CA MET A 143 -8.20 -16.90 9.46
C MET A 143 -7.40 -16.33 10.64
N THR A 144 -6.36 -17.05 11.05
CA THR A 144 -5.42 -16.53 12.04
C THR A 144 -4.57 -15.42 11.43
N VAL A 145 -4.21 -14.44 12.24
CA VAL A 145 -3.34 -13.30 11.81
C VAL A 145 -2.03 -13.80 11.22
N GLU A 146 -1.44 -14.85 11.80
CA GLU A 146 -0.20 -15.46 11.31
C GLU A 146 -0.37 -16.08 9.91
N ALA A 147 -1.46 -16.80 9.68
CA ALA A 147 -1.75 -17.40 8.37
C ALA A 147 -1.94 -16.33 7.29
N VAL A 148 -2.68 -15.26 7.60
CA VAL A 148 -2.90 -14.14 6.66
C VAL A 148 -1.58 -13.48 6.29
N TRP A 149 -0.71 -13.19 7.27
CA TRP A 149 0.58 -12.58 7.01
C TRP A 149 1.54 -13.50 6.25
N THR A 150 1.53 -14.79 6.53
CA THR A 150 2.35 -15.77 5.80
C THR A 150 1.95 -15.82 4.33
N ILE A 151 0.66 -15.89 4.04
CA ILE A 151 0.14 -15.86 2.68
C ILE A 151 0.51 -14.55 1.97
N ALA A 152 0.32 -13.41 2.64
CA ALA A 152 0.66 -12.11 2.09
C ALA A 152 2.16 -11.99 1.77
N ASP A 153 3.04 -12.45 2.65
CA ASP A 153 4.49 -12.41 2.44
C ASP A 153 4.93 -13.29 1.25
N ILE A 154 4.30 -14.46 1.06
CA ILE A 154 4.56 -15.32 -0.09
C ILE A 154 4.16 -14.62 -1.41
N PHE A 155 2.95 -14.09 -1.48
CA PHE A 155 2.49 -13.40 -2.69
C PHE A 155 3.27 -12.13 -2.98
N ASN A 156 3.65 -11.35 -1.96
CA ASN A 156 4.52 -10.19 -2.11
C ASN A 156 5.89 -10.57 -2.69
N ALA A 157 6.49 -11.66 -2.21
CA ALA A 157 7.75 -12.14 -2.76
C ALA A 157 7.62 -12.55 -4.23
N LEU A 158 6.53 -13.26 -4.60
CA LEU A 158 6.25 -13.64 -5.98
C LEU A 158 5.99 -12.42 -6.88
N MET A 159 5.39 -11.36 -6.38
CA MET A 159 5.18 -10.11 -7.12
C MET A 159 6.47 -9.31 -7.29
N ALA A 160 7.33 -9.28 -6.26
CA ALA A 160 8.56 -8.51 -6.26
C ALA A 160 9.57 -9.00 -7.31
N ILE A 161 9.70 -10.32 -7.50
CA ILE A 161 10.69 -10.90 -8.41
C ILE A 161 10.53 -10.38 -9.85
N PRO A 162 9.38 -10.54 -10.53
CA PRO A 162 9.21 -10.07 -11.91
C PRO A 162 9.29 -8.54 -12.01
N ASN A 163 8.80 -7.81 -11.01
CA ASN A 163 8.88 -6.37 -11.02
C ASN A 163 10.31 -5.85 -10.90
N LEU A 164 11.14 -6.43 -10.04
CA LEU A 164 12.55 -6.05 -9.91
C LEU A 164 13.32 -6.30 -11.21
N ILE A 165 13.06 -7.43 -11.88
CA ILE A 165 13.64 -7.72 -13.20
C ILE A 165 13.24 -6.63 -14.20
N ALA A 166 11.96 -6.26 -14.26
CA ALA A 166 11.46 -5.23 -15.16
C ALA A 166 12.07 -3.85 -14.87
N VAL A 167 12.15 -3.44 -13.61
CA VAL A 167 12.73 -2.15 -13.20
C VAL A 167 14.21 -2.07 -13.55
N LEU A 168 14.97 -3.15 -13.30
CA LEU A 168 16.39 -3.21 -13.65
C LEU A 168 16.58 -3.14 -15.18
N ALA A 169 15.80 -3.89 -15.96
CA ALA A 169 15.85 -3.85 -17.42
C ALA A 169 15.49 -2.47 -17.99
N LEU A 170 14.55 -1.76 -17.36
CA LEU A 170 14.11 -0.44 -17.81
C LEU A 170 14.89 0.73 -17.20
N SER A 171 15.88 0.48 -16.34
CA SER A 171 16.62 1.51 -15.61
C SER A 171 17.24 2.57 -16.52
N GLY A 172 17.81 2.16 -17.66
CA GLY A 172 18.36 3.07 -18.67
C GLY A 172 17.30 3.99 -19.30
N VAL A 173 16.10 3.46 -19.58
CA VAL A 173 14.96 4.23 -20.12
C VAL A 173 14.47 5.25 -19.10
N ILE A 174 14.35 4.83 -17.83
CA ILE A 174 13.92 5.70 -16.72
C ILE A 174 14.91 6.87 -16.57
N ALA A 175 16.21 6.58 -16.55
CA ALA A 175 17.26 7.60 -16.43
C ALA A 175 17.23 8.60 -17.60
N ALA A 176 17.07 8.11 -18.84
CA ALA A 176 17.00 8.95 -20.02
C ALA A 176 15.76 9.87 -20.01
N GLN A 177 14.59 9.34 -19.70
CA GLN A 177 13.35 10.12 -19.62
C GLN A 177 13.38 11.15 -18.48
N THR A 178 13.93 10.80 -17.34
CA THR A 178 14.10 11.72 -16.21
C THR A 178 15.02 12.88 -16.58
N LYS A 179 16.16 12.60 -17.23
CA LYS A 179 17.09 13.63 -17.67
C LYS A 179 16.46 14.57 -18.71
N ASP A 180 15.68 14.04 -19.64
CA ASP A 180 14.97 14.84 -20.64
C ASP A 180 13.88 15.70 -20.00
N TYR A 181 13.12 15.17 -19.07
CA TYR A 181 12.11 15.91 -18.32
C TYR A 181 12.72 17.14 -17.62
N TRP A 182 13.81 16.97 -16.88
CA TRP A 182 14.44 18.08 -16.17
C TRP A 182 15.05 19.11 -17.12
N LYS A 183 15.59 18.70 -18.29
CA LYS A 183 16.06 19.63 -19.31
C LYS A 183 14.93 20.50 -19.87
N ARG A 184 13.74 19.91 -20.10
CA ARG A 184 12.57 20.66 -20.61
C ARG A 184 12.04 21.62 -19.55
N MET A 185 11.93 21.18 -18.29
CA MET A 185 11.48 22.03 -17.18
C MET A 185 12.43 23.22 -16.94
N GLY A 186 13.75 23.00 -16.99
CA GLY A 186 14.74 24.07 -16.83
C GLY A 186 14.74 25.11 -17.98
N LYS A 187 14.23 24.74 -19.16
CA LYS A 187 14.05 25.69 -20.28
C LYS A 187 12.75 26.49 -20.15
N GLN A 188 11.73 25.96 -19.49
CA GLN A 188 10.45 26.67 -19.27
C GLN A 188 10.51 27.65 -18.08
N ALA A 189 11.50 27.48 -17.20
CA ALA A 189 11.70 28.34 -16.02
C ALA A 189 12.60 29.57 -16.30
N LYS A 190 13.15 29.67 -17.52
CA LYS A 190 13.87 30.84 -18.05
C LYS A 190 12.98 31.60 -19.00
#